data_87c53bce4f25f1a54d4646526b0205dd
#
_entry.id   87c53bce4f25f1a54d4646526b0205dd
#
_cell.length_a   1.000
_cell.length_b   1.000
_cell.length_c   1.000
_cell.angle_alpha   90.00
_cell.angle_beta   90.00
_cell.angle_gamma   90.00
#
_symmetry.space_group_name_H-M   'P 1'
#
loop_
_entity.id
_entity.type
_entity.pdbx_description
1 polymer ?
#
loop_
_entity_poly.entity_id
_entity_poly.type
_entity_poly.pdbx_seq_one_letter_code
_entity_poly.pdbx_strand_id
1 'polypeptide(L)'
;MKFFGISALLLLSIFAFAQTPPQNDIEEQKRIREAIDAQIEDYTQLLDLQDWQIFYVDSIMTHDYEQMRVELSALSTAKVSNSEAYIRVQDKWMEKMYQAFNKVFDKNQWAKYEKSGAAREKKNRDKREAKRK
;
A
#
# COMPACT_ATOMS: atom_id res chain seq x y z
N MET A 1 18.28 12.39 -5.30
CA MET A 1 18.09 11.45 -4.19
C MET A 1 17.05 11.85 -3.15
N LYS A 2 16.37 12.98 -3.33
CA LYS A 2 15.35 13.45 -2.37
C LYS A 2 13.90 13.17 -2.77
N PHE A 3 13.67 12.43 -3.85
CA PHE A 3 12.34 12.27 -4.46
C PHE A 3 11.64 10.94 -4.20
N PHE A 4 12.26 10.02 -3.45
CA PHE A 4 11.70 8.68 -3.21
C PHE A 4 10.63 8.61 -2.11
N GLY A 5 10.43 9.69 -1.35
CA GLY A 5 9.45 9.72 -0.27
C GLY A 5 8.02 10.05 -0.70
N ILE A 6 7.83 10.47 -1.95
CA ILE A 6 6.54 11.00 -2.41
C ILE A 6 5.63 9.89 -2.97
N SER A 7 6.22 8.80 -3.44
CA SER A 7 5.49 7.74 -4.15
C SER A 7 4.57 6.91 -3.24
N ALA A 8 4.98 6.65 -2.01
CA ALA A 8 4.16 5.90 -1.05
C ALA A 8 2.96 6.71 -0.57
N LEU A 9 3.10 8.03 -0.49
CA LEU A 9 1.98 8.92 -0.13
C LEU A 9 0.93 9.01 -1.23
N LEU A 10 1.33 8.86 -2.50
CA LEU A 10 0.41 8.90 -3.64
C LEU A 10 -0.55 7.70 -3.67
N LEU A 11 -0.09 6.52 -3.23
CA LEU A 11 -0.94 5.34 -3.17
C LEU A 11 -2.01 5.46 -2.08
N LEU A 12 -1.68 6.09 -0.95
CA LEU A 12 -2.64 6.34 0.11
C LEU A 12 -3.70 7.38 -0.29
N SER A 13 -3.32 8.35 -1.12
CA SER A 13 -4.26 9.37 -1.58
C SER A 13 -5.31 8.85 -2.57
N ILE A 14 -5.02 7.73 -3.27
CA ILE A 14 -5.98 7.10 -4.17
C ILE A 14 -7.18 6.55 -3.41
N PHE A 15 -6.96 6.03 -2.20
CA PHE A 15 -8.04 5.46 -1.39
C PHE A 15 -8.87 6.52 -0.65
N ALA A 16 -8.39 7.75 -0.53
CA ALA A 16 -9.17 8.84 0.06
C ALA A 16 -10.37 9.24 -0.82
N PHE A 17 -10.33 8.90 -2.11
CA PHE A 17 -11.42 9.15 -3.05
C PHE A 17 -12.42 7.99 -3.19
N ALA A 18 -12.21 6.88 -2.48
CA ALA A 18 -13.13 5.73 -2.50
C ALA A 18 -14.51 6.02 -1.89
N GLN A 19 -14.74 7.24 -1.44
CA GLN A 19 -16.04 7.70 -0.93
C GLN A 19 -16.96 8.28 -2.01
N THR A 20 -16.50 8.39 -3.26
CA THR A 20 -17.33 8.83 -4.38
C THR A 20 -18.07 7.65 -5.00
N PRO A 21 -19.33 7.86 -5.47
CA PRO A 21 -20.14 6.74 -6.00
C PRO A 21 -19.45 6.05 -7.18
N PRO A 22 -19.72 4.73 -7.35
CA PRO A 22 -18.97 3.88 -8.28
C PRO A 22 -19.36 4.16 -9.73
N GLN A 23 -19.01 5.31 -10.26
CA GLN A 23 -19.25 5.54 -11.68
C GLN A 23 -18.20 4.91 -12.58
N ASN A 24 -17.06 4.42 -12.02
CA ASN A 24 -16.01 3.85 -12.87
C ASN A 24 -15.09 2.89 -12.11
N ASP A 25 -15.58 1.72 -11.78
CA ASP A 25 -14.74 0.61 -11.28
C ASP A 25 -13.53 0.38 -12.20
N ILE A 26 -13.74 0.49 -13.50
CA ILE A 26 -12.69 0.29 -14.51
C ILE A 26 -11.61 1.38 -14.41
N GLU A 27 -12.01 2.64 -14.27
CA GLU A 27 -11.05 3.74 -14.13
C GLU A 27 -10.32 3.70 -12.79
N GLU A 28 -11.00 3.31 -11.74
CA GLU A 28 -10.38 3.13 -10.42
C GLU A 28 -9.35 2.01 -10.46
N GLN A 29 -9.70 0.87 -11.04
CA GLN A 29 -8.77 -0.25 -11.21
C GLN A 29 -7.57 0.14 -12.07
N LYS A 30 -7.79 0.90 -13.12
CA LYS A 30 -6.70 1.43 -13.97
C LYS A 30 -5.76 2.33 -13.18
N ARG A 31 -6.29 3.25 -12.38
CA ARG A 31 -5.46 4.14 -11.53
C ARG A 31 -4.64 3.36 -10.52
N ILE A 32 -5.25 2.35 -9.90
CA ILE A 32 -4.56 1.46 -8.96
C ILE A 32 -3.44 0.73 -9.69
N ARG A 33 -3.70 0.18 -10.88
CA ARG A 33 -2.69 -0.52 -11.68
C ARG A 33 -1.52 0.40 -12.04
N GLU A 34 -1.81 1.59 -12.52
CA GLU A 34 -0.78 2.58 -12.86
C GLU A 34 0.06 2.98 -11.64
N ALA A 35 -0.58 3.16 -10.48
CA ALA A 35 0.11 3.48 -9.24
C ALA A 35 0.99 2.32 -8.76
N ILE A 36 0.53 1.07 -8.88
CA ILE A 36 1.33 -0.13 -8.56
C ILE A 36 2.53 -0.22 -9.48
N ASP A 37 2.33 -0.05 -10.79
CA ASP A 37 3.42 -0.09 -11.78
C ASP A 37 4.50 0.95 -11.48
N ALA A 38 4.10 2.18 -11.16
CA ALA A 38 5.02 3.25 -10.78
C ALA A 38 5.80 2.90 -9.50
N GLN A 39 5.13 2.33 -8.51
CA GLN A 39 5.76 1.94 -7.25
C GLN A 39 6.75 0.77 -7.46
N ILE A 40 6.41 -0.20 -8.30
CA ILE A 40 7.30 -1.31 -8.66
C ILE A 40 8.56 -0.78 -9.35
N GLU A 41 8.40 0.18 -10.26
CA GLU A 41 9.55 0.81 -10.92
C GLU A 41 10.47 1.50 -9.90
N ASP A 42 9.89 2.27 -8.97
CA ASP A 42 10.65 2.93 -7.91
C ASP A 42 11.40 1.91 -7.04
N TYR A 43 10.75 0.84 -6.61
CA TYR A 43 11.38 -0.22 -5.82
C TYR A 43 12.45 -0.94 -6.61
N THR A 44 12.22 -1.20 -7.88
CA THR A 44 13.20 -1.87 -8.75
C THR A 44 14.49 -1.06 -8.83
N GLN A 45 14.38 0.26 -9.00
CA GLN A 45 15.54 1.15 -9.03
C GLN A 45 16.21 1.30 -7.66
N LEU A 46 15.42 1.49 -6.61
CA LEU A 46 15.94 1.70 -5.27
C LEU A 46 16.66 0.46 -4.72
N LEU A 47 16.08 -0.72 -4.94
CA LEU A 47 16.49 -1.98 -4.32
C LEU A 47 17.26 -2.90 -5.28
N ASP A 48 17.35 -2.52 -6.55
CA ASP A 48 17.96 -3.35 -7.59
C ASP A 48 17.29 -4.74 -7.62
N LEU A 49 15.96 -4.76 -7.76
CA LEU A 49 15.18 -5.99 -7.73
C LEU A 49 15.48 -6.89 -8.94
N GLN A 50 15.60 -8.17 -8.69
CA GLN A 50 15.67 -9.19 -9.73
C GLN A 50 14.28 -9.50 -10.27
N ASP A 51 14.21 -10.11 -11.47
CA ASP A 51 12.94 -10.37 -12.14
C ASP A 51 11.97 -11.19 -11.30
N TRP A 52 12.45 -12.21 -10.58
CA TRP A 52 11.60 -13.00 -9.70
C TRP A 52 11.06 -12.19 -8.51
N GLN A 53 11.83 -11.24 -8.01
CA GLN A 53 11.39 -10.34 -6.95
C GLN A 53 10.31 -9.38 -7.46
N ILE A 54 10.50 -8.83 -8.66
CA ILE A 54 9.50 -7.96 -9.30
C ILE A 54 8.18 -8.72 -9.46
N PHE A 55 8.24 -9.97 -9.90
CA PHE A 55 7.05 -10.82 -10.02
C PHE A 55 6.30 -10.95 -8.70
N TYR A 56 7.01 -11.25 -7.61
CA TYR A 56 6.37 -11.41 -6.29
C TYR A 56 5.86 -10.08 -5.74
N VAL A 57 6.61 -8.99 -5.90
CA VAL A 57 6.17 -7.66 -5.47
C VAL A 57 4.88 -7.26 -6.20
N ASP A 58 4.84 -7.47 -7.51
CA ASP A 58 3.64 -7.21 -8.32
C ASP A 58 2.44 -8.04 -7.83
N SER A 59 2.65 -9.33 -7.63
CA SER A 59 1.59 -10.24 -7.16
C SER A 59 1.05 -9.82 -5.79
N ILE A 60 1.94 -9.50 -4.86
CA ILE A 60 1.57 -9.05 -3.51
C ILE A 60 0.77 -7.75 -3.58
N MET A 61 1.28 -6.76 -4.27
CA MET A 61 0.64 -5.45 -4.37
C MET A 61 -0.71 -5.53 -5.06
N THR A 62 -0.79 -6.26 -6.17
CA THR A 62 -2.03 -6.41 -6.93
C THR A 62 -3.11 -7.06 -6.06
N HIS A 63 -2.77 -8.16 -5.38
CA HIS A 63 -3.71 -8.85 -4.50
C HIS A 63 -4.13 -7.98 -3.32
N ASP A 64 -3.17 -7.42 -2.59
CA ASP A 64 -3.46 -6.74 -1.34
C ASP A 64 -4.17 -5.40 -1.56
N TYR A 65 -3.81 -4.64 -2.58
CA TYR A 65 -4.54 -3.42 -2.91
C TYR A 65 -5.97 -3.70 -3.39
N GLU A 66 -6.18 -4.79 -4.14
CA GLU A 66 -7.53 -5.17 -4.55
C GLU A 66 -8.39 -5.56 -3.34
N GLN A 67 -7.84 -6.35 -2.43
CA GLN A 67 -8.57 -6.72 -1.20
C GLN A 67 -8.86 -5.50 -0.33
N MET A 68 -7.91 -4.59 -0.22
CA MET A 68 -8.11 -3.32 0.48
C MET A 68 -9.25 -2.53 -0.16
N ARG A 69 -9.25 -2.41 -1.49
CA ARG A 69 -10.30 -1.72 -2.24
C ARG A 69 -11.68 -2.31 -1.95
N VAL A 70 -11.79 -3.63 -1.99
CA VAL A 70 -13.04 -4.35 -1.72
C VAL A 70 -13.55 -4.04 -0.31
N GLU A 71 -12.69 -4.12 0.70
CA GLU A 71 -13.09 -3.83 2.09
C GLU A 71 -13.48 -2.36 2.29
N LEU A 72 -12.74 -1.42 1.71
CA LEU A 72 -13.05 0.00 1.79
C LEU A 72 -14.39 0.32 1.09
N SER A 73 -14.62 -0.30 -0.07
CA SER A 73 -15.88 -0.17 -0.79
C SER A 73 -17.06 -0.71 0.01
N ALA A 74 -16.87 -1.83 0.71
CA ALA A 74 -17.90 -2.40 1.57
C ALA A 74 -18.29 -1.45 2.71
N LEU A 75 -17.31 -0.78 3.32
CA LEU A 75 -17.56 0.24 4.34
C LEU A 75 -18.35 1.42 3.77
N SER A 76 -17.98 1.88 2.59
CA SER A 76 -18.67 2.98 1.90
C SER A 76 -20.11 2.61 1.56
N THR A 77 -20.33 1.41 1.03
CA THR A 77 -21.67 0.89 0.68
C THR A 77 -22.56 0.78 1.93
N ALA A 78 -21.97 0.37 3.06
CA ALA A 78 -22.67 0.31 4.34
C ALA A 78 -22.85 1.67 5.01
N LYS A 79 -22.41 2.76 4.35
CA LYS A 79 -22.50 4.14 4.84
C LYS A 79 -21.80 4.37 6.19
N VAL A 80 -20.70 3.65 6.41
CA VAL A 80 -19.85 3.85 7.58
C VAL A 80 -19.19 5.22 7.48
N SER A 81 -19.44 6.10 8.46
CA SER A 81 -18.91 7.46 8.51
C SER A 81 -17.66 7.61 9.39
N ASN A 82 -17.36 6.61 10.21
CA ASN A 82 -16.23 6.63 11.12
C ASN A 82 -14.91 6.46 10.33
N SER A 83 -14.11 7.52 10.24
CA SER A 83 -12.83 7.51 9.55
C SER A 83 -11.85 6.46 10.10
N GLU A 84 -11.93 6.15 11.39
CA GLU A 84 -11.09 5.13 12.03
C GLU A 84 -11.30 3.73 11.41
N ALA A 85 -12.53 3.41 11.00
CA ALA A 85 -12.82 2.14 10.33
C ALA A 85 -12.03 1.98 9.02
N TYR A 86 -11.95 3.06 8.24
CA TYR A 86 -11.19 3.08 6.97
C TYR A 86 -9.68 2.99 7.22
N ILE A 87 -9.18 3.74 8.18
CA ILE A 87 -7.75 3.71 8.56
C ILE A 87 -7.35 2.30 9.00
N ARG A 88 -8.21 1.63 9.77
CA ARG A 88 -7.93 0.25 10.26
C ARG A 88 -7.81 -0.74 9.11
N VAL A 89 -8.64 -0.63 8.08
CA VAL A 89 -8.55 -1.46 6.89
C VAL A 89 -7.25 -1.19 6.13
N GLN A 90 -6.91 0.08 5.93
CA GLN A 90 -5.65 0.46 5.27
C GLN A 90 -4.45 -0.06 6.05
N ASP A 91 -4.42 0.13 7.35
CA ASP A 91 -3.33 -0.35 8.22
C ASP A 91 -3.15 -1.86 8.13
N LYS A 92 -4.25 -2.60 8.13
CA LYS A 92 -4.23 -4.06 8.02
C LYS A 92 -3.53 -4.52 6.75
N TRP A 93 -3.92 -3.98 5.61
CA TRP A 93 -3.37 -4.42 4.33
C TRP A 93 -1.95 -3.89 4.09
N MET A 94 -1.64 -2.68 4.53
CA MET A 94 -0.28 -2.15 4.47
C MET A 94 0.68 -2.98 5.35
N GLU A 95 0.22 -3.44 6.52
CA GLU A 95 1.01 -4.32 7.38
C GLU A 95 1.25 -5.67 6.71
N LYS A 96 0.24 -6.24 6.05
CA LYS A 96 0.39 -7.50 5.30
C LYS A 96 1.42 -7.38 4.18
N MET A 97 1.38 -6.27 3.42
CA MET A 97 2.38 -6.04 2.36
C MET A 97 3.78 -5.89 2.94
N TYR A 98 3.94 -5.14 4.01
CA TYR A 98 5.21 -4.97 4.70
C TYR A 98 5.82 -6.31 5.11
N GLN A 99 5.02 -7.17 5.73
CA GLN A 99 5.47 -8.50 6.15
C GLN A 99 5.80 -9.41 4.97
N ALA A 100 5.01 -9.34 3.90
CA ALA A 100 5.25 -10.11 2.68
C ALA A 100 6.55 -9.67 1.98
N PHE A 101 6.80 -8.37 1.88
CA PHE A 101 8.04 -7.84 1.29
C PHE A 101 9.29 -8.26 2.08
N ASN A 102 9.17 -8.40 3.40
CA ASN A 102 10.27 -8.88 4.22
C ASN A 102 10.75 -10.27 3.79
N LYS A 103 9.84 -11.11 3.29
CA LYS A 103 10.17 -12.45 2.81
C LYS A 103 10.78 -12.46 1.41
N VAL A 104 10.55 -11.42 0.63
CA VAL A 104 11.00 -11.31 -0.76
C VAL A 104 12.35 -10.61 -0.87
N PHE A 105 12.59 -9.61 -0.04
CA PHE A 105 13.81 -8.80 -0.06
C PHE A 105 14.93 -9.45 0.75
N ASP A 106 16.16 -9.34 0.26
CA ASP A 106 17.34 -9.70 1.06
C ASP A 106 17.58 -8.63 2.16
N LYS A 107 18.58 -8.88 3.01
CA LYS A 107 18.88 -7.98 4.14
C LYS A 107 19.22 -6.56 3.70
N ASN A 108 20.03 -6.42 2.63
CA ASN A 108 20.43 -5.11 2.13
C ASN A 108 19.26 -4.37 1.51
N GLN A 109 18.45 -5.06 0.71
CA GLN A 109 17.24 -4.51 0.12
C GLN A 109 16.25 -4.09 1.20
N TRP A 110 16.06 -4.93 2.21
CA TRP A 110 15.16 -4.64 3.32
C TRP A 110 15.61 -3.38 4.07
N ALA A 111 16.90 -3.24 4.37
CA ALA A 111 17.42 -2.06 5.03
C ALA A 111 17.17 -0.79 4.22
N LYS A 112 17.36 -0.84 2.90
CA LYS A 112 17.05 0.30 2.01
C LYS A 112 15.56 0.59 1.96
N TYR A 113 14.72 -0.44 1.88
CA TYR A 113 13.28 -0.32 1.90
C TYR A 113 12.80 0.37 3.18
N GLU A 114 13.27 -0.07 4.34
CA GLU A 114 12.93 0.56 5.61
C GLU A 114 13.34 2.04 5.66
N LYS A 115 14.54 2.36 5.19
CA LYS A 115 15.04 3.74 5.15
C LYS A 115 14.25 4.63 4.21
N SER A 116 13.60 4.09 3.20
CA SER A 116 12.80 4.85 2.24
C SER A 116 11.49 5.38 2.81
N GLY A 117 11.18 5.07 4.06
CA GLY A 117 9.96 5.48 4.76
C GLY A 117 9.15 4.34 5.34
N ALA A 118 9.44 3.10 4.95
CA ALA A 118 8.67 1.93 5.38
C ALA A 118 8.76 1.69 6.90
N ALA A 119 9.93 1.91 7.50
CA ALA A 119 10.11 1.79 8.95
C ALA A 119 9.27 2.81 9.72
N ARG A 120 9.20 4.04 9.22
CA ARG A 120 8.38 5.10 9.83
C ARG A 120 6.90 4.77 9.72
N GLU A 121 6.46 4.32 8.56
CA GLU A 121 5.07 3.91 8.35
C GLU A 121 4.68 2.73 9.26
N LYS A 122 5.56 1.75 9.39
CA LYS A 122 5.39 0.62 10.32
C LYS A 122 5.22 1.13 11.76
N LYS A 123 6.09 2.01 12.19
CA LYS A 123 6.01 2.61 13.54
C LYS A 123 4.69 3.34 13.76
N ASN A 124 4.22 4.08 12.77
CA ASN A 124 2.96 4.80 12.84
C ASN A 124 1.76 3.85 12.96
N ARG A 125 1.75 2.77 12.17
CA ARG A 125 0.71 1.73 12.27
C ARG A 125 0.70 1.06 13.65
N ASP A 126 1.87 0.72 14.16
CA ASP A 126 2.02 0.11 15.49
C ASP A 126 1.48 1.02 16.60
N LYS A 127 1.74 2.32 16.51
CA LYS A 127 1.21 3.30 17.46
C LYS A 127 -0.31 3.37 17.41
N ARG A 128 -0.90 3.38 16.23
CA ARG A 128 -2.36 3.37 16.08
C ARG A 128 -2.96 2.10 16.64
N GLU A 129 -2.36 0.96 16.34
CA GLU A 129 -2.83 -0.34 16.87
C GLU A 129 -2.75 -0.39 18.40
N ALA A 130 -1.68 0.13 19.00
CA ALA A 130 -1.53 0.18 20.45
C ALA A 130 -2.64 1.02 21.12
N LYS A 131 -3.10 2.07 20.46
CA LYS A 131 -4.20 2.93 20.97
C LYS A 131 -5.57 2.26 20.88
N ARG A 132 -5.72 1.26 20.00
CA ARG A 132 -6.98 0.51 19.83
C ARG A 132 -7.19 -0.54 20.91
N LYS A 133 -6.15 -0.89 21.62
CA LYS A 133 -6.19 -1.84 22.74
C LYS A 133 -6.48 -1.10 24.04
#